data_3ee75cc55decf7cd622fe1571d55af08
#
_entry.id   3ee75cc55decf7cd622fe1571d55af08
#
_cell.length_a   1.000
_cell.length_b   1.000
_cell.length_c   1.000
_cell.angle_alpha   90.00
_cell.angle_beta   90.00
_cell.angle_gamma   90.00
#
_symmetry.space_group_name_H-M   'P 1'
#
loop_
_entity.id
_entity.type
_entity.pdbx_description
1 polymer ?
#
loop_
_entity_poly.entity_id
_entity_poly.type
_entity_poly.pdbx_seq_one_letter_code
_entity_poly.pdbx_strand_id
1 'polypeptide(L)'
;MALSQNTTEQRQISSDQSMKDFNIKLPASIKECGADMMYKWLMVSDTLSTINERSLTEILEFHCQVVSIFSRLPVNKVKKAVPDSIMEASKHIFTIISQYQQKEPEEVIEIQGQKYRLEKNFAHVTTGQIIDLKLIEDISADPWAPLSIMYVEDGMEYCQEDDRGRVLNPNEKRYLIFREHFPGDEFLNFYAFFLDSLEKRRLAILGIQTARMMMERMILEQEFKIQNGTSGQESSIDYQERWDAVWKELQNSHM
;
A
#
# COMPACT_ATOMS: atom_id res chain seq x y z
N MET A 1 -52.16 -7.34 -8.82
CA MET A 1 -50.87 -7.25 -8.06
C MET A 1 -50.05 -8.56 -8.06
N ALA A 2 -50.23 -9.45 -9.02
CA ALA A 2 -49.51 -10.76 -9.07
C ALA A 2 -48.45 -10.87 -10.18
N LEU A 3 -48.28 -9.89 -11.03
CA LEU A 3 -47.34 -9.93 -12.18
C LEU A 3 -45.93 -9.39 -11.89
N SER A 4 -45.73 -8.72 -10.73
CA SER A 4 -44.44 -8.11 -10.40
C SER A 4 -43.50 -9.04 -9.64
N GLN A 5 -43.99 -10.07 -8.96
CA GLN A 5 -43.15 -11.01 -8.19
C GLN A 5 -42.50 -12.09 -9.08
N ASN A 6 -43.19 -12.54 -10.14
CA ASN A 6 -42.66 -13.57 -11.05
C ASN A 6 -41.45 -13.09 -11.89
N THR A 7 -41.33 -11.79 -12.13
CA THR A 7 -40.24 -11.25 -12.95
C THR A 7 -38.92 -11.18 -12.18
N THR A 8 -38.96 -10.99 -10.86
CA THR A 8 -37.77 -10.91 -10.02
C THR A 8 -37.18 -12.29 -9.71
N GLU A 9 -38.03 -13.27 -9.42
CA GLU A 9 -37.60 -14.66 -9.21
C GLU A 9 -37.07 -15.32 -10.49
N GLN A 10 -37.70 -15.08 -11.66
CA GLN A 10 -37.19 -15.59 -12.93
C GLN A 10 -35.85 -14.95 -13.33
N ARG A 11 -35.63 -13.68 -13.01
CA ARG A 11 -34.31 -13.05 -13.22
C ARG A 11 -33.21 -13.59 -12.30
N GLN A 12 -33.54 -13.87 -11.03
CA GLN A 12 -32.59 -14.44 -10.08
C GLN A 12 -32.21 -15.88 -10.44
N ILE A 13 -33.15 -16.70 -10.89
CA ILE A 13 -32.90 -18.08 -11.33
C ILE A 13 -32.08 -18.13 -12.62
N SER A 14 -32.26 -17.18 -13.55
CA SER A 14 -31.48 -17.12 -14.78
C SER A 14 -30.04 -16.64 -14.55
N SER A 15 -29.81 -15.72 -13.60
CA SER A 15 -28.48 -15.22 -13.26
C SER A 15 -27.62 -16.29 -12.56
N ASP A 16 -28.18 -17.02 -11.62
CA ASP A 16 -27.50 -18.12 -10.92
C ASP A 16 -27.15 -19.29 -11.90
N GLN A 17 -27.99 -19.51 -12.91
CA GLN A 17 -27.76 -20.56 -13.90
C GLN A 17 -26.69 -20.17 -14.92
N SER A 18 -26.63 -18.90 -15.35
CA SER A 18 -25.62 -18.39 -16.27
C SER A 18 -24.23 -18.31 -15.64
N MET A 19 -24.13 -18.04 -14.33
CA MET A 19 -22.86 -18.11 -13.59
C MET A 19 -22.36 -19.55 -13.42
N LYS A 20 -23.27 -20.53 -13.25
CA LYS A 20 -22.91 -21.96 -13.15
C LYS A 20 -22.35 -22.52 -14.45
N ASP A 21 -22.85 -22.08 -15.60
CA ASP A 21 -22.39 -22.52 -16.91
C ASP A 21 -20.96 -22.06 -17.24
N PHE A 22 -20.50 -20.97 -16.60
CA PHE A 22 -19.16 -20.44 -16.80
C PHE A 22 -18.12 -20.92 -15.77
N ASN A 23 -18.58 -21.62 -14.72
CA ASN A 23 -17.75 -22.17 -13.64
C ASN A 23 -16.73 -21.14 -13.06
N ILE A 24 -17.15 -19.89 -12.94
CA ILE A 24 -16.34 -18.82 -12.34
C ILE A 24 -16.39 -18.96 -10.83
N LYS A 25 -15.26 -19.30 -10.23
CA LYS A 25 -15.09 -19.28 -8.79
C LYS A 25 -14.61 -17.90 -8.38
N LEU A 26 -15.44 -17.13 -7.67
CA LEU A 26 -15.09 -15.84 -7.09
C LEU A 26 -14.84 -15.96 -5.59
N PRO A 27 -14.01 -15.11 -4.98
CA PRO A 27 -13.85 -15.06 -3.54
C PRO A 27 -15.16 -14.62 -2.87
N ALA A 28 -15.46 -15.17 -1.71
CA ALA A 28 -16.64 -14.77 -0.92
C ALA A 28 -16.34 -13.54 -0.03
N SER A 29 -15.07 -13.25 0.23
CA SER A 29 -14.64 -12.10 1.04
C SER A 29 -13.26 -11.61 0.60
N ILE A 30 -12.90 -10.39 1.03
CA ILE A 30 -11.58 -9.83 0.76
C ILE A 30 -10.44 -10.65 1.38
N LYS A 31 -10.70 -11.38 2.47
CA LYS A 31 -9.73 -12.26 3.11
C LYS A 31 -9.34 -13.47 2.25
N GLU A 32 -10.24 -13.90 1.36
CA GLU A 32 -9.94 -14.96 0.40
C GLU A 32 -9.17 -14.45 -0.82
N CYS A 33 -9.10 -13.13 -0.99
CA CYS A 33 -8.27 -12.51 -2.00
C CYS A 33 -6.80 -12.59 -1.55
N GLY A 34 -5.94 -13.15 -2.38
CA GLY A 34 -4.50 -13.07 -2.13
C GLY A 34 -3.97 -11.66 -2.46
N ALA A 35 -2.82 -11.32 -1.92
CA ALA A 35 -2.18 -10.03 -2.12
C ALA A 35 -1.92 -9.71 -3.61
N ASP A 36 -1.51 -10.70 -4.44
CA ASP A 36 -1.33 -10.53 -5.90
C ASP A 36 -2.63 -10.06 -6.59
N MET A 37 -3.76 -10.59 -6.14
CA MET A 37 -5.09 -10.21 -6.63
C MET A 37 -5.42 -8.77 -6.28
N MET A 38 -5.15 -8.36 -5.03
CA MET A 38 -5.38 -6.99 -4.57
C MET A 38 -4.43 -5.98 -5.21
N TYR A 39 -3.18 -6.36 -5.43
CA TYR A 39 -2.24 -5.53 -6.18
C TYR A 39 -2.71 -5.29 -7.62
N LYS A 40 -3.06 -6.34 -8.35
CA LYS A 40 -3.60 -6.22 -9.71
C LYS A 40 -4.87 -5.37 -9.74
N TRP A 41 -5.71 -5.50 -8.72
CA TRP A 41 -6.88 -4.65 -8.55
C TRP A 41 -6.49 -3.18 -8.38
N LEU A 42 -5.54 -2.84 -7.53
CA LEU A 42 -5.07 -1.46 -7.36
C LEU A 42 -4.61 -0.87 -8.70
N MET A 43 -3.82 -1.61 -9.48
CA MET A 43 -3.34 -1.15 -10.79
C MET A 43 -4.46 -0.89 -11.79
N VAL A 44 -5.54 -1.66 -11.74
CA VAL A 44 -6.70 -1.48 -12.62
C VAL A 44 -7.65 -0.41 -12.10
N SER A 45 -7.76 -0.24 -10.78
CA SER A 45 -8.71 0.69 -10.14
C SER A 45 -8.42 2.16 -10.45
N ASP A 46 -7.17 2.53 -10.71
CA ASP A 46 -6.80 3.88 -11.13
C ASP A 46 -7.53 4.33 -12.40
N THR A 47 -7.94 3.34 -13.21
CA THR A 47 -8.70 3.61 -14.43
C THR A 47 -10.19 3.87 -14.20
N LEU A 48 -10.70 3.66 -12.97
CA LEU A 48 -12.11 3.88 -12.61
C LEU A 48 -12.53 5.35 -12.68
N SER A 49 -11.64 6.29 -12.36
CA SER A 49 -11.94 7.71 -12.36
C SER A 49 -12.40 8.24 -13.73
N THR A 50 -11.97 7.59 -14.82
CA THR A 50 -12.30 7.96 -16.21
C THR A 50 -13.36 7.06 -16.83
N ILE A 51 -13.98 6.15 -16.08
CA ILE A 51 -14.88 5.13 -16.66
C ILE A 51 -16.12 5.72 -17.32
N ASN A 52 -16.64 6.85 -16.82
CA ASN A 52 -17.82 7.52 -17.34
C ASN A 52 -17.57 8.19 -18.71
N GLU A 53 -16.31 8.39 -19.09
CA GLU A 53 -15.90 8.99 -20.36
C GLU A 53 -15.63 7.92 -21.44
N ARG A 54 -15.80 6.64 -21.11
CA ARG A 54 -15.43 5.50 -21.95
C ARG A 54 -16.60 5.00 -22.76
N SER A 55 -16.27 4.41 -23.89
CA SER A 55 -17.20 3.65 -24.71
C SER A 55 -17.71 2.41 -23.99
N LEU A 56 -18.87 1.90 -24.38
CA LEU A 56 -19.44 0.66 -23.83
C LEU A 56 -18.45 -0.52 -23.95
N THR A 57 -17.68 -0.57 -25.03
CA THR A 57 -16.66 -1.62 -25.26
C THR A 57 -15.56 -1.55 -24.19
N GLU A 58 -15.05 -0.36 -23.91
CA GLU A 58 -14.01 -0.15 -22.89
C GLU A 58 -14.51 -0.47 -21.50
N ILE A 59 -15.77 -0.14 -21.19
CA ILE A 59 -16.42 -0.49 -19.92
C ILE A 59 -16.50 -2.02 -19.78
N LEU A 60 -16.94 -2.74 -20.81
CA LEU A 60 -17.00 -4.21 -20.79
C LEU A 60 -15.59 -4.83 -20.69
N GLU A 61 -14.59 -4.27 -21.34
CA GLU A 61 -13.20 -4.73 -21.22
C GLU A 61 -12.66 -4.56 -19.80
N PHE A 62 -12.95 -3.43 -19.15
CA PHE A 62 -12.62 -3.21 -17.77
C PHE A 62 -13.26 -4.28 -16.84
N HIS A 63 -14.57 -4.54 -17.00
CA HIS A 63 -15.24 -5.57 -16.23
C HIS A 63 -14.67 -6.98 -16.48
N CYS A 64 -14.27 -7.28 -17.71
CA CYS A 64 -13.58 -8.53 -18.05
C CYS A 64 -12.22 -8.64 -17.35
N GLN A 65 -11.45 -7.55 -17.25
CA GLN A 65 -10.19 -7.51 -16.52
C GLN A 65 -10.41 -7.75 -15.02
N VAL A 66 -11.38 -7.06 -14.42
CA VAL A 66 -11.74 -7.24 -13.02
C VAL A 66 -12.10 -8.71 -12.73
N VAL A 67 -13.02 -9.28 -13.50
CA VAL A 67 -13.42 -10.69 -13.32
C VAL A 67 -12.24 -11.64 -13.55
N SER A 68 -11.36 -11.36 -14.51
CA SER A 68 -10.14 -12.13 -14.77
C SER A 68 -9.21 -12.17 -13.55
N ILE A 69 -8.98 -11.02 -12.90
CA ILE A 69 -8.15 -10.90 -11.70
C ILE A 69 -8.69 -11.78 -10.58
N PHE A 70 -9.98 -11.64 -10.24
CA PHE A 70 -10.59 -12.28 -9.08
C PHE A 70 -10.98 -13.74 -9.31
N SER A 71 -11.20 -14.15 -10.56
CA SER A 71 -11.44 -15.56 -10.91
C SER A 71 -10.16 -16.35 -11.23
N ARG A 72 -9.02 -15.67 -11.39
CA ARG A 72 -7.76 -16.23 -11.89
C ARG A 72 -7.89 -16.86 -13.29
N LEU A 73 -8.91 -16.51 -14.04
CA LEU A 73 -9.09 -16.96 -15.42
C LEU A 73 -8.43 -15.98 -16.40
N PRO A 74 -7.82 -16.45 -17.48
CA PRO A 74 -7.32 -15.57 -18.53
C PRO A 74 -8.44 -14.68 -19.10
N VAL A 75 -8.15 -13.40 -19.36
CA VAL A 75 -9.11 -12.43 -19.90
C VAL A 75 -9.82 -12.94 -21.16
N ASN A 76 -9.09 -13.60 -22.06
CA ASN A 76 -9.65 -14.19 -23.28
C ASN A 76 -10.70 -15.29 -23.00
N LYS A 77 -10.63 -15.93 -21.85
CA LYS A 77 -11.62 -16.92 -21.42
C LYS A 77 -12.85 -16.20 -20.83
N VAL A 78 -12.64 -15.17 -20.04
CA VAL A 78 -13.71 -14.32 -19.49
C VAL A 78 -14.50 -13.63 -20.60
N LYS A 79 -13.84 -13.10 -21.63
CA LYS A 79 -14.48 -12.46 -22.80
C LYS A 79 -15.45 -13.37 -23.59
N LYS A 80 -15.43 -14.67 -23.35
CA LYS A 80 -16.38 -15.63 -23.97
C LYS A 80 -17.69 -15.74 -23.18
N ALA A 81 -17.77 -15.17 -21.98
CA ALA A 81 -18.99 -15.16 -21.19
C ALA A 81 -20.01 -14.16 -21.73
N VAL A 82 -21.25 -14.37 -21.37
CA VAL A 82 -22.33 -13.42 -21.66
C VAL A 82 -22.08 -12.12 -20.89
N PRO A 83 -22.26 -10.93 -21.49
CA PRO A 83 -22.00 -9.65 -20.84
C PRO A 83 -22.71 -9.48 -19.48
N ASP A 84 -23.96 -9.92 -19.34
CA ASP A 84 -24.70 -9.84 -18.09
C ASP A 84 -24.02 -10.62 -16.97
N SER A 85 -23.50 -11.82 -17.25
CA SER A 85 -22.77 -12.62 -16.28
C SER A 85 -21.46 -11.95 -15.82
N ILE A 86 -20.77 -11.25 -16.72
CA ILE A 86 -19.56 -10.49 -16.41
C ILE A 86 -19.91 -9.31 -15.50
N MET A 87 -20.99 -8.59 -15.81
CA MET A 87 -21.45 -7.46 -15.01
C MET A 87 -21.87 -7.88 -13.59
N GLU A 88 -22.58 -9.00 -13.45
CA GLU A 88 -22.96 -9.56 -12.15
C GLU A 88 -21.75 -10.01 -11.33
N ALA A 89 -20.81 -10.74 -11.96
CA ALA A 89 -19.57 -11.16 -11.34
C ALA A 89 -18.74 -9.94 -10.86
N SER A 90 -18.65 -8.92 -11.68
CA SER A 90 -17.95 -7.68 -11.34
C SER A 90 -18.66 -6.92 -10.20
N LYS A 91 -19.98 -6.85 -10.21
CA LYS A 91 -20.76 -6.26 -9.12
C LYS A 91 -20.52 -6.98 -7.79
N HIS A 92 -20.46 -8.31 -7.81
CA HIS A 92 -20.12 -9.09 -6.62
C HIS A 92 -18.73 -8.72 -6.09
N ILE A 93 -17.73 -8.63 -6.96
CA ILE A 93 -16.36 -8.22 -6.61
C ILE A 93 -16.34 -6.81 -5.99
N PHE A 94 -17.02 -5.84 -6.61
CA PHE A 94 -17.13 -4.49 -6.06
C PHE A 94 -17.79 -4.45 -4.69
N THR A 95 -18.79 -5.31 -4.46
CA THR A 95 -19.44 -5.44 -3.16
C THR A 95 -18.45 -5.91 -2.10
N ILE A 96 -17.63 -6.92 -2.41
CA ILE A 96 -16.60 -7.43 -1.50
C ILE A 96 -15.56 -6.32 -1.18
N ILE A 97 -15.10 -5.60 -2.21
CA ILE A 97 -14.11 -4.54 -2.05
C ILE A 97 -14.68 -3.37 -1.26
N SER A 98 -15.96 -2.98 -1.50
CA SER A 98 -16.60 -1.88 -0.77
C SER A 98 -16.82 -2.16 0.71
N GLN A 99 -16.77 -3.41 1.12
CA GLN A 99 -16.85 -3.82 2.53
C GLN A 99 -15.51 -3.74 3.26
N TYR A 100 -14.41 -3.55 2.51
CA TYR A 100 -13.10 -3.38 3.12
C TYR A 100 -13.05 -2.10 3.93
N GLN A 101 -12.54 -2.21 5.14
CA GLN A 101 -12.24 -1.09 6.01
C GLN A 101 -10.74 -1.15 6.33
N GLN A 102 -10.03 -0.11 5.94
CA GLN A 102 -8.61 0.02 6.25
C GLN A 102 -8.39 0.00 7.77
N LYS A 103 -7.41 -0.77 8.20
CA LYS A 103 -6.97 -0.90 9.59
C LYS A 103 -5.46 -0.76 9.64
N GLU A 104 -4.93 -0.68 10.86
CA GLU A 104 -3.50 -0.89 11.04
C GLU A 104 -3.14 -2.34 10.67
N PRO A 105 -1.97 -2.57 10.03
CA PRO A 105 -1.51 -3.91 9.74
C PRO A 105 -1.27 -4.71 11.01
N GLU A 106 -1.53 -6.00 10.96
CA GLU A 106 -1.26 -6.90 12.09
C GLU A 106 0.25 -6.96 12.36
N GLU A 107 0.61 -6.91 13.63
CA GLU A 107 2.02 -6.99 14.05
C GLU A 107 2.59 -8.38 13.80
N VAL A 108 1.78 -9.42 13.97
CA VAL A 108 2.17 -10.81 13.73
C VAL A 108 1.13 -11.47 12.84
N ILE A 109 1.60 -12.03 11.73
CA ILE A 109 0.78 -12.81 10.80
C ILE A 109 1.30 -14.23 10.71
N GLU A 110 0.42 -15.17 10.40
CA GLU A 110 0.79 -16.56 10.16
C GLU A 110 0.50 -16.94 8.71
N ILE A 111 1.53 -17.40 8.00
CA ILE A 111 1.44 -17.84 6.61
C ILE A 111 2.09 -19.23 6.51
N GLN A 112 1.34 -20.22 6.04
CA GLN A 112 1.80 -21.61 5.91
C GLN A 112 2.36 -22.20 7.21
N GLY A 113 1.81 -21.82 8.39
CA GLY A 113 2.25 -22.29 9.70
C GLY A 113 3.51 -21.59 10.23
N GLN A 114 4.09 -20.64 9.47
CA GLN A 114 5.19 -19.80 9.91
C GLN A 114 4.65 -18.43 10.33
N LYS A 115 5.12 -17.95 11.49
CA LYS A 115 4.79 -16.60 11.98
C LYS A 115 5.82 -15.60 11.49
N TYR A 116 5.31 -14.43 11.10
CA TYR A 116 6.11 -13.28 10.67
C TYR A 116 5.70 -12.07 11.48
N ARG A 117 6.67 -11.29 11.94
CA ARG A 117 6.48 -10.08 12.74
C ARG A 117 6.82 -8.84 11.92
N LEU A 118 5.92 -7.86 11.93
CA LEU A 118 6.11 -6.54 11.34
C LEU A 118 6.80 -5.60 12.35
N GLU A 119 7.90 -4.98 11.96
CA GLU A 119 8.44 -3.85 12.69
C GLU A 119 7.74 -2.56 12.25
N LYS A 120 6.79 -2.09 13.06
CA LYS A 120 6.02 -0.88 12.79
C LYS A 120 6.79 0.40 13.11
N ASN A 121 7.73 0.32 14.04
CA ASN A 121 8.55 1.47 14.40
C ASN A 121 9.78 1.55 13.54
N PHE A 122 9.78 2.46 12.57
CA PHE A 122 10.92 2.67 11.69
C PHE A 122 12.24 3.05 12.40
N ALA A 123 12.18 3.47 13.66
CA ALA A 123 13.40 3.69 14.44
C ALA A 123 14.09 2.37 14.87
N HIS A 124 13.34 1.26 14.89
CA HIS A 124 13.85 -0.07 15.21
C HIS A 124 14.22 -0.90 13.98
N VAL A 125 13.89 -0.41 12.79
CA VAL A 125 14.25 -1.07 11.52
C VAL A 125 15.78 -1.12 11.42
N THR A 126 16.31 -2.30 11.14
CA THR A 126 17.76 -2.53 11.08
C THR A 126 18.41 -1.80 9.90
N THR A 127 19.73 -1.58 9.98
CA THR A 127 20.49 -0.96 8.87
C THR A 127 20.36 -1.79 7.58
N GLY A 128 20.35 -3.13 7.68
CA GLY A 128 20.16 -4.02 6.53
C GLY A 128 18.80 -3.79 5.86
N GLN A 129 17.72 -3.76 6.63
CA GLN A 129 16.39 -3.46 6.10
C GLN A 129 16.32 -2.07 5.44
N ILE A 130 16.97 -1.05 6.03
CA ILE A 130 17.00 0.30 5.45
C ILE A 130 17.74 0.30 4.11
N ILE A 131 18.86 -0.43 4.01
CA ILE A 131 19.62 -0.55 2.75
C ILE A 131 18.74 -1.21 1.70
N ASP A 132 18.12 -2.34 2.02
CA ASP A 132 17.30 -3.10 1.08
C ASP A 132 16.06 -2.31 0.65
N LEU A 133 15.41 -1.57 1.57
CA LEU A 133 14.31 -0.66 1.22
C LEU A 133 14.74 0.46 0.26
N LYS A 134 15.98 0.97 0.39
CA LYS A 134 16.53 2.01 -0.51
C LYS A 134 16.88 1.48 -1.90
N LEU A 135 17.12 0.19 -2.04
CA LEU A 135 17.38 -0.45 -3.32
C LEU A 135 16.11 -0.68 -4.16
N ILE A 136 14.93 -0.51 -3.55
CA ILE A 136 13.67 -0.58 -4.29
C ILE A 136 13.53 0.69 -5.13
N GLU A 137 13.67 0.56 -6.44
CA GLU A 137 13.56 1.67 -7.39
C GLU A 137 12.12 2.21 -7.49
N ASP A 138 11.15 1.31 -7.55
CA ASP A 138 9.73 1.64 -7.67
C ASP A 138 8.88 0.68 -6.82
N ILE A 139 8.39 1.20 -5.70
CA ILE A 139 7.53 0.46 -4.77
C ILE A 139 6.18 0.12 -5.42
N SER A 140 5.71 0.94 -6.35
CA SER A 140 4.44 0.69 -7.04
C SER A 140 4.57 -0.45 -8.05
N ALA A 141 5.74 -0.66 -8.62
CA ALA A 141 6.00 -1.78 -9.52
C ALA A 141 6.28 -3.10 -8.77
N ASP A 142 6.85 -3.02 -7.57
CA ASP A 142 7.16 -4.19 -6.74
C ASP A 142 6.78 -4.00 -5.26
N PRO A 143 5.47 -4.10 -4.93
CA PRO A 143 4.99 -3.94 -3.56
C PRO A 143 5.35 -5.10 -2.62
N TRP A 144 5.85 -6.22 -3.17
CA TRP A 144 6.26 -7.40 -2.40
C TRP A 144 7.60 -7.21 -1.71
N ALA A 145 8.49 -6.42 -2.31
CA ALA A 145 9.80 -6.15 -1.77
C ALA A 145 9.71 -5.49 -0.38
N PRO A 146 8.99 -4.37 -0.17
CA PRO A 146 8.86 -3.80 1.17
C PRO A 146 8.18 -4.75 2.16
N LEU A 147 7.20 -5.55 1.74
CA LEU A 147 6.58 -6.57 2.60
C LEU A 147 7.61 -7.57 3.12
N SER A 148 8.42 -8.15 2.23
CA SER A 148 9.40 -9.16 2.57
C SER A 148 10.56 -8.63 3.42
N ILE A 149 10.83 -7.33 3.34
CA ILE A 149 11.84 -6.64 4.16
C ILE A 149 11.30 -6.31 5.55
N MET A 150 10.06 -5.85 5.65
CA MET A 150 9.47 -5.36 6.89
C MET A 150 8.89 -6.48 7.77
N TYR A 151 8.37 -7.54 7.18
CA TYR A 151 7.93 -8.73 7.91
C TYR A 151 9.06 -9.76 7.97
N VAL A 152 9.55 -10.04 9.16
CA VAL A 152 10.61 -11.02 9.42
C VAL A 152 10.03 -12.20 10.21
N GLU A 153 10.59 -13.39 10.06
CA GLU A 153 10.19 -14.58 10.83
C GLU A 153 10.23 -14.26 12.34
N ASP A 154 9.15 -14.58 13.04
CA ASP A 154 9.02 -14.30 14.47
C ASP A 154 10.12 -15.04 15.26
N GLY A 155 10.86 -14.30 16.08
CA GLY A 155 12.00 -14.80 16.83
C GLY A 155 13.32 -14.85 16.06
N MET A 156 13.38 -14.36 14.80
CA MET A 156 14.61 -14.24 14.03
C MET A 156 14.97 -12.77 13.80
N GLU A 157 16.27 -12.51 13.63
CA GLU A 157 16.76 -11.22 13.14
C GLU A 157 16.69 -11.15 11.61
N TYR A 158 16.60 -9.95 11.07
CA TYR A 158 16.63 -9.75 9.60
C TYR A 158 17.95 -10.26 9.02
N CYS A 159 17.85 -11.16 8.03
CA CYS A 159 19.00 -11.79 7.38
C CYS A 159 19.97 -12.45 8.38
N GLN A 160 19.44 -13.11 9.41
CA GLN A 160 20.24 -13.84 10.40
C GLN A 160 21.12 -14.89 9.74
N GLU A 161 22.40 -14.93 10.12
CA GLU A 161 23.38 -15.90 9.61
C GLU A 161 23.63 -17.05 10.60
N ASP A 162 23.96 -18.22 10.06
CA ASP A 162 24.47 -19.35 10.85
C ASP A 162 26.00 -19.21 11.09
N ASP A 163 26.55 -20.14 11.89
CA ASP A 163 27.98 -20.19 12.21
C ASP A 163 28.89 -20.32 10.97
N ARG A 164 28.34 -20.56 9.80
CA ARG A 164 29.05 -20.70 8.53
C ARG A 164 28.81 -19.51 7.60
N GLY A 165 28.18 -18.45 8.07
CA GLY A 165 27.85 -17.26 7.30
C GLY A 165 26.74 -17.48 6.24
N ARG A 166 25.87 -18.49 6.41
CA ARG A 166 24.72 -18.68 5.51
C ARG A 166 23.49 -17.99 6.11
N VAL A 167 22.82 -17.19 5.30
CA VAL A 167 21.57 -16.53 5.72
C VAL A 167 20.48 -17.60 5.92
N LEU A 168 19.92 -17.65 7.14
CA LEU A 168 18.89 -18.62 7.52
C LEU A 168 17.51 -18.21 6.98
N ASN A 169 17.24 -16.94 6.92
CA ASN A 169 15.96 -16.37 6.50
C ASN A 169 16.14 -15.34 5.36
N PRO A 170 16.56 -15.80 4.16
CA PRO A 170 16.81 -14.90 3.03
C PRO A 170 15.54 -14.18 2.59
N ASN A 171 15.68 -12.91 2.25
CA ASN A 171 14.58 -12.05 1.84
C ASN A 171 13.83 -12.60 0.61
N GLU A 172 14.55 -13.18 -0.35
CA GLU A 172 14.00 -13.77 -1.58
C GLU A 172 12.99 -14.87 -1.28
N LYS A 173 13.23 -15.67 -0.25
CA LYS A 173 12.30 -16.74 0.16
C LYS A 173 10.99 -16.13 0.69
N ARG A 174 11.08 -15.11 1.57
CA ARG A 174 9.90 -14.42 2.09
C ARG A 174 9.11 -13.73 0.97
N TYR A 175 9.82 -13.08 0.06
CA TYR A 175 9.24 -12.44 -1.12
C TYR A 175 8.34 -13.39 -1.90
N LEU A 176 8.82 -14.60 -2.22
CA LEU A 176 8.04 -15.59 -2.95
C LEU A 176 6.82 -16.07 -2.15
N ILE A 177 6.99 -16.35 -0.85
CA ILE A 177 5.89 -16.77 0.03
C ILE A 177 4.82 -15.69 0.12
N PHE A 178 5.21 -14.44 0.30
CA PHE A 178 4.27 -13.33 0.46
C PHE A 178 3.52 -13.04 -0.83
N ARG A 179 4.21 -13.07 -1.96
CA ARG A 179 3.57 -12.90 -3.24
C ARG A 179 2.44 -13.90 -3.49
N GLU A 180 2.62 -15.14 -3.06
CA GLU A 180 1.65 -16.23 -3.30
C GLU A 180 0.58 -16.35 -2.23
N HIS A 181 0.93 -16.09 -0.96
CA HIS A 181 0.11 -16.51 0.17
C HIS A 181 -0.25 -15.39 1.15
N PHE A 182 0.24 -14.17 0.96
CA PHE A 182 -0.08 -13.07 1.85
C PHE A 182 -1.57 -12.70 1.74
N PRO A 183 -2.29 -12.50 2.87
CA PRO A 183 -3.71 -12.14 2.85
C PRO A 183 -3.93 -10.78 2.18
N GLY A 184 -4.97 -10.68 1.35
CA GLY A 184 -5.20 -9.46 0.56
C GLY A 184 -5.64 -8.26 1.38
N ASP A 185 -6.42 -8.47 2.45
CA ASP A 185 -6.81 -7.41 3.38
C ASP A 185 -5.58 -6.87 4.14
N GLU A 186 -4.70 -7.77 4.61
CA GLU A 186 -3.45 -7.38 5.25
C GLU A 186 -2.46 -6.72 4.30
N PHE A 187 -2.43 -7.13 3.04
CA PHE A 187 -1.66 -6.44 2.02
C PHE A 187 -2.10 -4.98 1.88
N LEU A 188 -3.40 -4.71 1.81
CA LEU A 188 -3.93 -3.35 1.71
C LEU A 188 -3.63 -2.53 2.98
N ASN A 189 -3.78 -3.13 4.16
CA ASN A 189 -3.46 -2.51 5.45
C ASN A 189 -1.98 -2.12 5.51
N PHE A 190 -1.09 -3.06 5.17
CA PHE A 190 0.35 -2.81 5.14
C PHE A 190 0.73 -1.75 4.11
N TYR A 191 0.20 -1.84 2.89
CA TYR A 191 0.54 -0.92 1.81
C TYR A 191 0.17 0.52 2.17
N ALA A 192 -1.04 0.73 2.70
CA ALA A 192 -1.47 2.04 3.18
C ALA A 192 -0.60 2.57 4.33
N PHE A 193 -0.30 1.73 5.32
CA PHE A 193 0.60 2.05 6.44
C PHE A 193 2.01 2.43 5.96
N PHE A 194 2.54 1.65 5.02
CA PHE A 194 3.89 1.84 4.52
C PHE A 194 4.03 3.16 3.74
N LEU A 195 3.07 3.46 2.85
CA LEU A 195 3.05 4.72 2.10
C LEU A 195 2.91 5.93 3.02
N ASP A 196 2.01 5.88 3.99
CA ASP A 196 1.84 6.95 5.00
C ASP A 196 3.13 7.17 5.81
N SER A 197 3.80 6.09 6.20
CA SER A 197 5.06 6.14 6.93
C SER A 197 6.21 6.72 6.09
N LEU A 198 6.26 6.41 4.79
CA LEU A 198 7.23 7.02 3.87
C LEU A 198 6.99 8.51 3.68
N GLU A 199 5.74 8.93 3.52
CA GLU A 199 5.40 10.35 3.36
C GLU A 199 5.72 11.13 4.64
N LYS A 200 5.40 10.61 5.82
CA LYS A 200 5.81 11.22 7.10
C LYS A 200 7.31 11.38 7.22
N ARG A 201 8.10 10.37 6.82
CA ARG A 201 9.57 10.47 6.78
C ARG A 201 10.05 11.53 5.80
N ARG A 202 9.46 11.58 4.60
CA ARG A 202 9.80 12.58 3.59
C ARG A 202 9.58 13.99 4.13
N LEU A 203 8.44 14.23 4.76
CA LEU A 203 8.11 15.53 5.36
C LEU A 203 9.07 15.89 6.50
N ALA A 204 9.44 14.92 7.35
CA ALA A 204 10.44 15.12 8.39
C ALA A 204 11.81 15.51 7.83
N ILE A 205 12.28 14.82 6.79
CA ILE A 205 13.57 15.13 6.13
C ILE A 205 13.50 16.52 5.49
N LEU A 206 12.42 16.88 4.81
CA LEU A 206 12.24 18.21 4.23
C LEU A 206 12.24 19.29 5.31
N GLY A 207 11.60 19.04 6.46
CA GLY A 207 11.63 19.94 7.61
C GLY A 207 13.05 20.18 8.13
N ILE A 208 13.83 19.10 8.29
CA ILE A 208 15.25 19.20 8.72
C ILE A 208 16.08 19.97 7.70
N GLN A 209 15.91 19.71 6.40
CA GLN A 209 16.65 20.41 5.34
C GLN A 209 16.28 21.89 5.31
N THR A 210 15.01 22.23 5.47
CA THR A 210 14.53 23.62 5.53
C THR A 210 15.11 24.34 6.75
N ALA A 211 15.08 23.69 7.92
CA ALA A 211 15.69 24.25 9.13
C ALA A 211 17.21 24.47 8.96
N ARG A 212 17.91 23.54 8.33
CA ARG A 212 19.33 23.68 8.02
C ARG A 212 19.61 24.86 7.08
N MET A 213 18.86 25.00 5.99
CA MET A 213 19.01 26.14 5.07
C MET A 213 18.73 27.48 5.75
N MET A 214 17.71 27.54 6.63
CA MET A 214 17.45 28.75 7.42
C MET A 214 18.60 29.09 8.35
N MET A 215 19.21 28.07 9.00
CA MET A 215 20.36 28.28 9.88
C MET A 215 21.57 28.78 9.10
N GLU A 216 21.90 28.17 7.96
CA GLU A 216 23.00 28.61 7.10
C GLU A 216 22.81 30.07 6.63
N ARG A 217 21.57 30.43 6.24
CA ARG A 217 21.22 31.82 5.87
C ARG A 217 21.40 32.79 7.04
N MET A 218 20.99 32.41 8.23
CA MET A 218 21.16 33.26 9.42
C MET A 218 22.63 33.47 9.79
N ILE A 219 23.47 32.43 9.65
CA ILE A 219 24.93 32.54 9.87
C ILE A 219 25.52 33.53 8.85
N LEU A 220 25.20 33.41 7.59
CA LEU A 220 25.68 34.30 6.54
C LEU A 220 25.21 35.77 6.77
N GLU A 221 23.98 35.97 7.22
CA GLU A 221 23.50 37.33 7.56
C GLU A 221 24.26 37.93 8.76
N GLN A 222 24.63 37.12 9.76
CA GLN A 222 25.46 37.56 10.87
C GLN A 222 26.88 37.90 10.43
N GLU A 223 27.52 37.03 9.65
CA GLU A 223 28.87 37.29 9.10
C GLU A 223 28.89 38.57 8.28
N PHE A 224 27.85 38.79 7.46
CA PHE A 224 27.70 40.02 6.68
C PHE A 224 27.55 41.27 7.57
N LYS A 225 26.76 41.21 8.66
CA LYS A 225 26.62 42.30 9.64
C LYS A 225 27.95 42.61 10.35
N ILE A 226 28.71 41.59 10.73
CA ILE A 226 30.00 41.73 11.38
C ILE A 226 31.00 42.38 10.42
N GLN A 227 31.07 41.94 9.16
CA GLN A 227 32.02 42.49 8.16
C GLN A 227 31.73 43.95 7.81
N ASN A 228 30.46 44.36 7.82
CA ASN A 228 30.04 45.72 7.47
C ASN A 228 29.97 46.67 8.68
N GLY A 229 30.42 46.28 9.87
CA GLY A 229 30.47 47.14 11.05
C GLY A 229 29.11 47.55 11.61
N THR A 230 28.02 46.92 11.17
CA THR A 230 26.65 47.19 11.63
C THR A 230 26.29 46.31 12.83
N SER A 231 27.21 46.15 13.80
CA SER A 231 26.92 45.43 15.03
C SER A 231 26.07 46.27 15.98
N GLY A 232 24.81 46.51 15.62
CA GLY A 232 23.79 46.84 16.56
C GLY A 232 23.49 45.58 17.39
N GLN A 233 23.52 45.76 18.73
CA GLN A 233 23.21 44.71 19.71
C GLN A 233 21.78 44.14 19.51
N GLU A 234 21.58 43.31 18.50
CA GLU A 234 20.51 42.28 18.57
C GLU A 234 21.01 41.22 19.53
N SER A 235 20.40 41.12 20.69
CA SER A 235 20.83 40.26 21.76
C SER A 235 20.77 38.81 21.33
N SER A 236 21.70 37.98 21.83
CA SER A 236 21.69 36.51 21.69
C SER A 236 20.34 35.86 22.16
N ILE A 237 19.56 36.64 22.95
CA ILE A 237 18.24 36.25 23.48
C ILE A 237 17.20 36.23 22.35
N ASP A 238 17.18 37.23 21.47
CA ASP A 238 16.23 37.31 20.33
C ASP A 238 16.45 36.15 19.32
N TYR A 239 17.66 35.65 19.29
CA TYR A 239 18.06 34.53 18.44
C TYR A 239 17.58 33.17 18.99
N GLN A 240 17.69 33.00 20.31
CA GLN A 240 17.23 31.81 21.01
C GLN A 240 15.69 31.70 20.96
N GLU A 241 14.99 32.81 21.15
CA GLU A 241 13.52 32.85 21.09
C GLU A 241 12.97 32.49 19.69
N ARG A 242 13.61 32.97 18.63
CA ARG A 242 13.26 32.59 17.25
C ARG A 242 13.52 31.12 16.97
N TRP A 243 14.60 30.58 17.53
CA TRP A 243 14.97 29.18 17.40
C TRP A 243 14.01 28.27 18.12
N ASP A 244 13.65 28.62 19.33
CA ASP A 244 12.67 27.88 20.13
C ASP A 244 11.27 27.90 19.48
N ALA A 245 10.90 29.00 18.79
CA ALA A 245 9.66 29.09 18.01
C ALA A 245 9.67 28.13 16.80
N VAL A 246 10.74 28.13 16.01
CA VAL A 246 10.89 27.21 14.86
C VAL A 246 10.91 25.76 15.30
N TRP A 247 11.63 25.45 16.40
CA TRP A 247 11.68 24.11 16.96
C TRP A 247 10.34 23.62 17.50
N LYS A 248 9.58 24.52 18.10
CA LYS A 248 8.23 24.24 18.61
C LYS A 248 7.22 24.01 17.48
N GLU A 249 7.36 24.72 16.39
CA GLU A 249 6.52 24.56 15.20
C GLU A 249 6.83 23.24 14.47
N LEU A 250 8.10 22.86 14.38
CA LEU A 250 8.53 21.56 13.86
C LEU A 250 8.04 20.39 14.73
N GLN A 251 8.04 20.50 16.05
CA GLN A 251 7.51 19.47 16.95
C GLN A 251 5.99 19.34 16.84
N ASN A 252 5.25 20.45 16.66
CA ASN A 252 3.80 20.43 16.53
C ASN A 252 3.30 19.93 15.17
N SER A 253 4.14 19.96 14.14
CA SER A 253 3.81 19.42 12.81
C SER A 253 4.02 17.89 12.71
N HIS A 254 4.49 17.25 13.79
CA HIS A 254 4.78 15.80 13.86
C HIS A 254 3.90 15.06 14.88
N MET A 255 2.89 15.71 15.47
CA MET A 255 1.81 15.08 16.22
C MET A 255 0.51 15.05 15.40
#